data_1403f15448754e554bede3924509f4dc
#
_entry.id   1403f15448754e554bede3924509f4dc
#
_cell.length_a   1.000
_cell.length_b   1.000
_cell.length_c   1.000
_cell.angle_alpha   90.00
_cell.angle_beta   90.00
_cell.angle_gamma   90.00
#
_symmetry.space_group_name_H-M   'P 1'
#
loop_
_entity.id
_entity.type
_entity.pdbx_description
1 polymer ?
#
loop_
_entity_poly.entity_id
_entity_poly.type
_entity_poly.pdbx_seq_one_letter_code
_entity_poly.pdbx_strand_id
1 'polypeptide(L)'
;PSSIRFAFEPEVESGYDVLKVDDVAMAFDKPLFDSVSFEVKKGERVALLGPNGVGKTTMFHLILKDYLPVHGRIRLGSKVMIGYYDQEQTSLSPEKTIFDEIHDAYPDMNNTEIRNICAAFLFKGEDVFKTIDVLSGGEKGRIVLIKLLLNKANFLILDEPTNLSLIHI
;
A
#
# COMPACT_ATOMS: atom_id res chain seq x y z
N PRO A 1 -8.64 -13.29 -21.07
CA PRO A 1 -8.15 -12.32 -20.10
C PRO A 1 -7.14 -13.01 -19.20
N SER A 2 -5.89 -12.58 -19.27
CA SER A 2 -4.86 -13.11 -18.40
C SER A 2 -5.05 -12.54 -17.00
N SER A 3 -5.46 -13.37 -16.04
CA SER A 3 -5.47 -12.99 -14.65
C SER A 3 -4.03 -13.03 -14.10
N ILE A 4 -3.58 -11.93 -13.52
CA ILE A 4 -2.33 -11.91 -12.78
C ILE A 4 -2.59 -12.61 -11.44
N ARG A 5 -1.91 -13.72 -11.19
CA ARG A 5 -1.90 -14.38 -9.90
C ARG A 5 -0.55 -14.15 -9.25
N PHE A 6 -0.56 -13.61 -8.07
CA PHE A 6 0.64 -13.49 -7.25
C PHE A 6 0.29 -13.75 -5.79
N ALA A 7 1.27 -14.21 -5.04
CA ALA A 7 1.18 -14.35 -3.61
C ALA A 7 2.09 -13.31 -2.96
N PHE A 8 1.58 -12.63 -1.95
CA PHE A 8 2.37 -11.78 -1.07
C PHE A 8 2.88 -12.65 0.08
N GLU A 9 4.18 -12.85 0.13
CA GLU A 9 4.83 -13.55 1.24
C GLU A 9 5.63 -12.55 2.05
N PRO A 10 5.17 -12.16 3.23
CA PRO A 10 5.92 -11.25 4.09
C PRO A 10 7.17 -11.94 4.64
N GLU A 11 8.23 -11.17 4.84
CA GLU A 11 9.47 -11.67 5.43
C GLU A 11 9.25 -12.22 6.84
N VAL A 12 8.32 -11.61 7.58
CA VAL A 12 7.92 -12.03 8.92
C VAL A 12 6.40 -12.08 8.97
N GLU A 13 5.86 -13.22 9.34
CA GLU A 13 4.42 -13.32 9.54
C GLU A 13 3.99 -12.61 10.82
N SER A 14 2.92 -11.81 10.72
CA SER A 14 2.29 -11.19 11.88
C SER A 14 1.59 -12.23 12.75
N GLY A 15 1.33 -11.89 14.01
CA GLY A 15 0.43 -12.65 14.86
C GLY A 15 -1.02 -12.62 14.35
N TYR A 16 -1.91 -13.36 15.02
CA TYR A 16 -3.32 -13.48 14.62
C TYR A 16 -4.06 -12.13 14.63
N ASP A 17 -3.85 -11.33 15.67
CA ASP A 17 -4.40 -9.97 15.77
C ASP A 17 -3.42 -8.98 15.16
N VAL A 18 -3.81 -8.35 14.06
CA VAL A 18 -2.96 -7.41 13.32
C VAL A 18 -3.20 -5.98 13.79
N LEU A 19 -4.45 -5.57 13.91
CA LEU A 19 -4.83 -4.22 14.29
C LEU A 19 -6.10 -4.26 15.15
N LYS A 20 -6.13 -3.50 16.22
CA LYS A 20 -7.34 -3.22 16.99
C LYS A 20 -7.50 -1.72 17.18
N VAL A 21 -8.61 -1.21 16.69
CA VAL A 21 -9.06 0.17 16.89
C VAL A 21 -10.25 0.11 17.84
N ASP A 22 -10.14 0.78 18.99
CA ASP A 22 -11.09 0.65 20.07
C ASP A 22 -11.57 2.03 20.54
N ASP A 23 -12.82 2.33 20.22
CA ASP A 23 -13.54 3.54 20.60
C ASP A 23 -12.74 4.83 20.31
N VAL A 24 -12.18 4.93 19.12
CA VAL A 24 -11.29 6.01 18.73
C VAL A 24 -12.08 7.21 18.25
N ALA A 25 -11.76 8.36 18.81
CA ALA A 25 -12.25 9.67 18.40
C ALA A 25 -11.09 10.55 17.97
N MET A 26 -11.33 11.40 16.98
CA MET A 26 -10.37 12.38 16.52
C MET A 26 -11.05 13.70 16.15
N ALA A 27 -10.39 14.78 16.53
CA ALA A 27 -10.81 16.13 16.20
C ALA A 27 -9.58 17.02 16.01
N PHE A 28 -9.67 17.94 15.06
CA PHE A 28 -8.80 19.11 14.98
C PHE A 28 -9.61 20.34 15.41
N ASP A 29 -9.84 21.29 14.52
CA ASP A 29 -10.74 22.42 14.81
C ASP A 29 -12.20 21.96 14.90
N LYS A 30 -12.53 20.87 14.25
CA LYS A 30 -13.86 20.24 14.25
C LYS A 30 -13.73 18.74 14.47
N PRO A 31 -14.74 18.11 15.09
CA PRO A 31 -14.77 16.66 15.19
C PRO A 31 -14.74 16.01 13.80
N LEU A 32 -13.88 15.01 13.59
CA LEU A 32 -13.83 14.22 12.38
C LEU A 32 -14.62 12.93 12.53
N PHE A 33 -14.44 12.24 13.65
CA PHE A 33 -15.23 11.07 14.05
C PHE A 33 -15.16 10.92 15.56
N ASP A 34 -16.18 10.31 16.16
CA ASP A 34 -16.36 10.30 17.60
C ASP A 34 -16.31 8.92 18.25
N SER A 35 -16.53 7.87 17.51
CA SER A 35 -16.43 6.51 18.05
C SER A 35 -16.26 5.51 16.92
N VAL A 36 -15.04 5.13 16.66
CA VAL A 36 -14.72 4.12 15.63
C VAL A 36 -14.06 2.94 16.31
N SER A 37 -14.64 1.76 16.09
CA SER A 37 -14.09 0.51 16.60
C SER A 37 -14.09 -0.54 15.48
N PHE A 38 -12.95 -1.16 15.27
CA PHE A 38 -12.81 -2.32 14.37
C PHE A 38 -11.53 -3.07 14.69
N GLU A 39 -11.45 -4.28 14.20
CA GLU A 39 -10.25 -5.11 14.28
C GLU A 39 -9.92 -5.72 12.92
N VAL A 40 -8.65 -5.94 12.70
CA VAL A 40 -8.13 -6.65 11.53
C VAL A 40 -7.31 -7.83 12.02
N LYS A 41 -7.68 -9.02 11.55
CA LYS A 41 -6.98 -10.26 11.86
C LYS A 41 -6.13 -10.71 10.67
N LYS A 42 -5.16 -11.55 10.92
CA LYS A 42 -4.31 -12.11 9.87
C LYS A 42 -5.17 -12.71 8.75
N GLY A 43 -4.86 -12.35 7.52
CA GLY A 43 -5.58 -12.80 6.33
C GLY A 43 -6.85 -12.01 5.99
N GLU A 44 -7.29 -11.12 6.86
CA GLU A 44 -8.43 -10.24 6.56
C GLU A 44 -8.02 -9.06 5.69
N ARG A 45 -8.96 -8.58 4.91
CA ARG A 45 -8.82 -7.38 4.09
C ARG A 45 -9.88 -6.37 4.50
N VAL A 46 -9.45 -5.15 4.82
CA VAL A 46 -10.33 -4.07 5.22
C VAL A 46 -10.06 -2.87 4.32
N ALA A 47 -11.11 -2.29 3.78
CA ALA A 47 -11.03 -1.05 3.01
C ALA A 47 -11.71 0.08 3.78
N LEU A 48 -11.05 1.22 3.85
CA LEU A 48 -11.65 2.46 4.31
C LEU A 48 -12.15 3.21 3.09
N LEU A 49 -13.47 3.38 3.01
CA LEU A 49 -14.12 4.01 1.88
C LEU A 49 -14.68 5.37 2.30
N GLY A 50 -14.63 6.29 1.38
CA GLY A 50 -15.21 7.61 1.55
C GLY A 50 -14.48 8.65 0.71
N PRO A 51 -15.11 9.80 0.46
CA PRO A 51 -14.45 10.90 -0.22
C PRO A 51 -13.29 11.43 0.62
N ASN A 52 -12.32 12.06 -0.04
CA ASN A 52 -11.22 12.72 0.63
C ASN A 52 -11.73 13.77 1.63
N GLY A 53 -11.09 13.88 2.78
CA GLY A 53 -11.44 14.86 3.80
C GLY A 53 -12.45 14.41 4.85
N VAL A 54 -12.92 13.17 4.82
CA VAL A 54 -13.85 12.61 5.84
C VAL A 54 -13.16 11.78 6.92
N GLY A 55 -11.90 12.07 7.20
CA GLY A 55 -11.17 11.42 8.29
C GLY A 55 -10.45 10.13 7.91
N LYS A 56 -10.55 9.65 6.67
CA LYS A 56 -9.91 8.42 6.22
C LYS A 56 -8.38 8.49 6.30
N THR A 57 -7.80 9.53 5.73
CA THR A 57 -6.35 9.78 5.79
C THR A 57 -5.90 9.97 7.23
N THR A 58 -6.70 10.66 8.05
CA THR A 58 -6.42 10.84 9.48
C THR A 58 -6.39 9.51 10.22
N MET A 59 -7.30 8.57 9.90
CA MET A 59 -7.30 7.24 10.49
C MET A 59 -5.98 6.50 10.16
N PHE A 60 -5.49 6.61 8.93
CA PHE A 60 -4.20 6.03 8.57
C PHE A 60 -3.05 6.62 9.37
N HIS A 61 -3.02 7.94 9.55
CA HIS A 61 -2.00 8.61 10.38
C HIS A 61 -2.09 8.21 11.85
N LEU A 62 -3.28 7.97 12.37
CA LEU A 62 -3.47 7.44 13.72
C LEU A 62 -2.91 6.01 13.85
N ILE A 63 -3.14 5.16 12.87
CA ILE A 63 -2.60 3.79 12.83
C ILE A 63 -1.07 3.82 12.75
N LEU A 64 -0.51 4.73 11.95
CA LEU A 64 0.93 4.93 11.82
C LEU A 64 1.55 5.64 13.03
N LYS A 65 0.72 6.09 13.98
CA LYS A 65 1.10 6.85 15.18
C LYS A 65 1.72 8.23 14.91
N ASP A 66 1.42 8.80 13.76
CA ASP A 66 1.77 10.19 13.46
C ASP A 66 0.90 11.18 14.27
N TYR A 67 -0.31 10.75 14.62
CA TYR A 67 -1.25 11.49 15.46
C TYR A 67 -1.67 10.65 16.66
N LEU A 68 -2.06 11.33 17.73
CA LEU A 68 -2.68 10.71 18.90
C LEU A 68 -4.19 10.91 18.84
N PRO A 69 -5.01 9.89 19.14
CA PRO A 69 -6.45 10.06 19.20
C PRO A 69 -6.85 10.94 20.40
N VAL A 70 -7.96 11.65 20.27
CA VAL A 70 -8.56 12.41 21.38
C VAL A 70 -9.10 11.46 22.45
N HIS A 71 -9.62 10.31 22.02
CA HIS A 71 -10.16 9.27 22.87
C HIS A 71 -9.92 7.90 22.23
N GLY A 72 -9.89 6.87 23.05
CA GLY A 72 -9.74 5.50 22.58
C GLY A 72 -8.30 5.04 22.40
N ARG A 73 -8.14 3.85 21.88
CA ARG A 73 -6.83 3.21 21.70
C ARG A 73 -6.70 2.51 20.38
N ILE A 74 -5.46 2.52 19.88
CA ILE A 74 -5.07 1.77 18.68
C ILE A 74 -3.91 0.86 19.07
N ARG A 75 -4.06 -0.44 18.80
CA ARG A 75 -3.02 -1.44 19.05
C ARG A 75 -2.66 -2.15 17.77
N LEU A 76 -1.38 -2.26 17.52
CA LEU A 76 -0.82 -3.14 16.50
C LEU A 76 -0.40 -4.45 17.15
N GLY A 77 -0.65 -5.55 16.47
CA GLY A 77 -0.22 -6.87 16.91
C GLY A 77 1.29 -7.01 16.94
N SER A 78 1.77 -8.07 17.57
CA SER A 78 3.19 -8.39 17.61
C SER A 78 3.74 -8.68 16.21
N LYS A 79 4.99 -8.27 15.96
CA LYS A 79 5.69 -8.48 14.69
C LYS A 79 5.01 -7.84 13.48
N VAL A 80 4.15 -6.85 13.68
CA VAL A 80 3.51 -6.13 12.57
C VAL A 80 4.47 -5.11 12.01
N MET A 81 4.77 -5.22 10.72
CA MET A 81 5.54 -4.26 9.93
C MET A 81 4.63 -3.61 8.91
N ILE A 82 4.44 -2.30 9.03
CA ILE A 82 3.48 -1.54 8.23
C ILE A 82 4.12 -1.01 6.96
N GLY A 83 3.47 -1.24 5.81
CA GLY A 83 3.70 -0.52 4.58
C GLY A 83 2.51 0.39 4.30
N TYR A 84 2.76 1.67 4.04
CA TYR A 84 1.73 2.66 3.74
C TYR A 84 1.89 3.22 2.34
N TYR A 85 0.78 3.24 1.59
CA TYR A 85 0.74 3.80 0.24
C TYR A 85 -0.50 4.67 0.09
N ASP A 86 -0.32 5.95 -0.16
CA ASP A 86 -1.41 6.86 -0.43
C ASP A 86 -1.77 6.92 -1.92
N GLN A 87 -2.91 7.53 -2.22
CA GLN A 87 -3.42 7.67 -3.57
C GLN A 87 -2.52 8.54 -4.45
N GLU A 88 -1.95 9.57 -3.87
CA GLU A 88 -1.04 10.49 -4.56
C GLU A 88 0.37 9.89 -4.62
N GLN A 89 0.47 8.57 -4.64
CA GLN A 89 1.76 7.91 -4.54
C GLN A 89 2.76 8.47 -5.54
N THR A 90 3.30 9.57 -5.13
CA THR A 90 4.27 10.39 -5.83
C THR A 90 5.67 9.80 -5.78
N SER A 91 5.81 8.60 -5.21
CA SER A 91 7.08 7.91 -5.16
C SER A 91 7.58 7.43 -6.51
N LEU A 92 6.76 7.56 -7.57
CA LEU A 92 7.20 7.30 -8.94
C LEU A 92 7.87 8.53 -9.52
N SER A 93 9.08 8.36 -10.03
CA SER A 93 9.86 9.43 -10.67
C SER A 93 9.55 9.44 -12.17
N PRO A 94 8.90 10.49 -12.72
CA PRO A 94 8.43 10.50 -14.10
C PRO A 94 9.53 10.30 -15.14
N GLU A 95 10.73 10.78 -14.84
CA GLU A 95 11.89 10.74 -15.73
C GLU A 95 12.63 9.40 -15.74
N LYS A 96 12.39 8.55 -14.75
CA LYS A 96 13.01 7.22 -14.69
C LYS A 96 12.30 6.22 -15.58
N THR A 97 13.05 5.23 -16.05
CA THR A 97 12.44 4.04 -16.67
C THR A 97 11.80 3.16 -15.60
N ILE A 98 10.90 2.28 -16.02
CA ILE A 98 10.31 1.28 -15.10
C ILE A 98 11.41 0.49 -14.41
N PHE A 99 12.41 0.07 -15.18
CA PHE A 99 13.55 -0.69 -14.67
C PHE A 99 14.29 0.08 -13.58
N ASP A 100 14.66 1.33 -13.86
CA ASP A 100 15.44 2.15 -12.92
C ASP A 100 14.64 2.48 -11.66
N GLU A 101 13.35 2.74 -11.79
CA GLU A 101 12.47 3.00 -10.64
C GLU A 101 12.49 1.83 -9.64
N ILE A 102 12.41 0.60 -10.14
CA ILE A 102 12.42 -0.58 -9.30
C ILE A 102 13.83 -0.88 -8.79
N HIS A 103 14.83 -0.78 -9.65
CA HIS A 103 16.21 -1.04 -9.26
C HIS A 103 16.72 -0.08 -8.19
N ASP A 104 16.41 1.21 -8.31
CA ASP A 104 16.84 2.22 -7.33
C ASP A 104 16.17 2.02 -5.97
N ALA A 105 14.92 1.56 -5.96
CA ALA A 105 14.20 1.24 -4.73
C ALA A 105 14.69 -0.08 -4.09
N TYR A 106 15.16 -1.03 -4.90
CA TYR A 106 15.59 -2.37 -4.46
C TYR A 106 16.93 -2.74 -5.10
N PRO A 107 18.03 -2.08 -4.69
CA PRO A 107 19.32 -2.21 -5.36
C PRO A 107 19.96 -3.60 -5.22
N ASP A 108 19.50 -4.42 -4.28
CA ASP A 108 19.98 -5.79 -4.09
C ASP A 108 19.42 -6.78 -5.14
N MET A 109 18.37 -6.37 -5.87
CA MET A 109 17.82 -7.19 -6.93
C MET A 109 18.69 -7.13 -8.19
N ASN A 110 18.93 -8.29 -8.79
CA ASN A 110 19.65 -8.34 -10.05
C ASN A 110 18.72 -8.06 -11.26
N ASN A 111 19.31 -7.83 -12.41
CA ASN A 111 18.57 -7.47 -13.62
C ASN A 111 17.53 -8.52 -14.02
N THR A 112 17.86 -9.80 -13.85
CA THR A 112 16.94 -10.89 -14.20
C THR A 112 15.74 -10.91 -13.28
N GLU A 113 15.93 -10.72 -11.97
CA GLU A 113 14.85 -10.65 -10.98
C GLU A 113 13.90 -9.48 -11.27
N ILE A 114 14.46 -8.30 -11.57
CA ILE A 114 13.66 -7.13 -11.93
C ILE A 114 12.85 -7.37 -13.19
N ARG A 115 13.48 -7.91 -14.23
CA ARG A 115 12.79 -8.21 -15.50
C ARG A 115 11.69 -9.26 -15.31
N ASN A 116 11.92 -10.26 -14.48
CA ASN A 116 10.94 -11.31 -14.20
C ASN A 116 9.72 -10.75 -13.48
N ILE A 117 9.91 -9.93 -12.46
CA ILE A 117 8.76 -9.31 -11.76
C ILE A 117 8.00 -8.35 -12.68
N CYS A 118 8.71 -7.54 -13.47
CA CYS A 118 8.08 -6.65 -14.45
C CYS A 118 7.25 -7.44 -15.48
N ALA A 119 7.78 -8.55 -15.98
CA ALA A 119 7.07 -9.40 -16.94
C ALA A 119 5.80 -10.02 -16.33
N ALA A 120 5.84 -10.41 -15.06
CA ALA A 120 4.67 -10.90 -14.34
C ALA A 120 3.56 -9.85 -14.26
N PHE A 121 3.91 -8.57 -14.26
CA PHE A 121 2.99 -7.43 -14.28
C PHE A 121 2.79 -6.84 -15.69
N LEU A 122 3.05 -7.65 -16.72
CA LEU A 122 2.79 -7.35 -18.14
C LEU A 122 3.73 -6.30 -18.77
N PHE A 123 4.84 -5.97 -18.13
CA PHE A 123 5.92 -5.21 -18.74
C PHE A 123 6.97 -6.16 -19.30
N LYS A 124 6.86 -6.45 -20.59
CA LYS A 124 7.68 -7.48 -21.25
C LYS A 124 8.74 -6.85 -22.16
N GLY A 125 9.86 -7.52 -22.27
CA GLY A 125 10.92 -7.13 -23.22
C GLY A 125 11.38 -5.68 -22.98
N GLU A 126 11.28 -4.87 -24.00
CA GLU A 126 11.71 -3.46 -23.98
C GLU A 126 10.76 -2.52 -23.23
N ASP A 127 9.59 -3.00 -22.80
CA ASP A 127 8.65 -2.17 -22.04
C ASP A 127 9.27 -1.61 -20.77
N VAL A 128 10.20 -2.34 -20.15
CA VAL A 128 10.85 -1.92 -18.90
C VAL A 128 11.72 -0.66 -19.07
N PHE A 129 12.06 -0.30 -20.29
CA PHE A 129 12.85 0.89 -20.60
C PHE A 129 12.00 2.11 -20.96
N LYS A 130 10.67 1.97 -20.97
CA LYS A 130 9.78 3.13 -21.08
C LYS A 130 9.90 3.98 -19.84
N THR A 131 9.89 5.31 -20.02
CA THR A 131 9.85 6.23 -18.89
C THR A 131 8.46 6.27 -18.28
N ILE A 132 8.40 6.54 -16.98
CA ILE A 132 7.13 6.48 -16.21
C ILE A 132 6.14 7.54 -16.69
N ASP A 133 6.62 8.70 -17.14
CA ASP A 133 5.78 9.80 -17.61
C ASP A 133 4.89 9.46 -18.83
N VAL A 134 5.31 8.49 -19.66
CA VAL A 134 4.55 8.08 -20.84
C VAL A 134 3.53 6.96 -20.54
N LEU A 135 3.49 6.47 -19.33
CA LEU A 135 2.62 5.36 -18.95
C LEU A 135 1.19 5.85 -18.66
N SER A 136 0.22 4.96 -18.90
CA SER A 136 -1.16 5.16 -18.45
C SER A 136 -1.27 5.08 -16.92
N GLY A 137 -2.39 5.54 -16.37
CA GLY A 137 -2.68 5.40 -14.94
C GLY A 137 -2.68 3.95 -14.47
N GLY A 138 -3.25 3.04 -15.26
CA GLY A 138 -3.25 1.61 -14.96
C GLY A 138 -1.86 0.99 -14.98
N GLU A 139 -1.01 1.41 -15.89
CA GLU A 139 0.39 0.98 -15.95
C GLU A 139 1.19 1.48 -14.76
N LYS A 140 1.02 2.76 -14.39
CA LYS A 140 1.62 3.31 -13.16
C LYS A 140 1.15 2.56 -11.92
N GLY A 141 -0.13 2.20 -11.84
CA GLY A 141 -0.68 1.40 -10.77
C GLY A 141 -0.02 0.03 -10.64
N ARG A 142 0.32 -0.62 -11.77
CA ARG A 142 1.06 -1.89 -11.74
C ARG A 142 2.48 -1.74 -11.17
N ILE A 143 3.14 -0.62 -11.44
CA ILE A 143 4.46 -0.34 -10.83
C ILE A 143 4.33 -0.19 -9.32
N VAL A 144 3.32 0.53 -8.85
CA VAL A 144 3.03 0.65 -7.41
C VAL A 144 2.80 -0.73 -6.80
N LEU A 145 2.05 -1.62 -7.47
CA LEU A 145 1.85 -3.01 -7.00
C LEU A 145 3.16 -3.80 -6.92
N ILE A 146 4.04 -3.66 -7.90
CA ILE A 146 5.36 -4.30 -7.85
C ILE A 146 6.12 -3.83 -6.60
N LYS A 147 6.13 -2.52 -6.34
CA LYS A 147 6.79 -1.96 -5.15
C LYS A 147 6.16 -2.44 -3.86
N LEU A 148 4.82 -2.60 -3.82
CA LEU A 148 4.11 -3.18 -2.67
C LEU A 148 4.52 -4.63 -2.42
N LEU A 149 4.59 -5.44 -3.47
CA LEU A 149 5.01 -6.83 -3.36
C LEU A 149 6.45 -7.00 -2.90
N LEU A 150 7.32 -6.11 -3.35
CA LEU A 150 8.74 -6.13 -2.97
C LEU A 150 8.96 -5.54 -1.58
N ASN A 151 7.99 -4.81 -1.06
CA ASN A 151 8.03 -4.34 0.32
C ASN A 151 7.85 -5.52 1.28
N LYS A 152 8.73 -5.64 2.25
CA LYS A 152 8.72 -6.73 3.23
C LYS A 152 7.72 -6.56 4.36
N ALA A 153 6.82 -5.57 4.25
CA ALA A 153 5.76 -5.36 5.23
C ALA A 153 4.76 -6.52 5.24
N ASN A 154 4.26 -6.86 6.41
CA ASN A 154 3.23 -7.88 6.57
C ASN A 154 1.83 -7.29 6.84
N PHE A 155 1.73 -5.97 6.91
CA PHE A 155 0.48 -5.23 6.98
C PHE A 155 0.54 -4.03 6.03
N LEU A 156 -0.30 -4.03 5.00
CA LEU A 156 -0.33 -3.00 3.98
C LEU A 156 -1.55 -2.12 4.14
N ILE A 157 -1.34 -0.82 4.20
CA ILE A 157 -2.39 0.19 4.22
C ILE A 157 -2.40 0.90 2.88
N LEU A 158 -3.53 0.82 2.19
CA LEU A 158 -3.75 1.43 0.88
C LEU A 158 -4.81 2.52 1.01
N ASP A 159 -4.44 3.75 0.69
CA ASP A 159 -5.34 4.88 0.70
C ASP A 159 -5.88 5.14 -0.72
N GLU A 160 -7.16 4.86 -0.93
CA GLU A 160 -7.89 5.04 -2.20
C GLU A 160 -7.12 4.63 -3.48
N PRO A 161 -6.76 3.37 -3.64
CA PRO A 161 -6.10 2.95 -4.87
C PRO A 161 -7.14 2.87 -6.00
N THR A 162 -7.53 4.00 -6.57
CA THR A 162 -8.57 4.08 -7.61
C THR A 162 -8.30 3.17 -8.80
N ASN A 163 -7.03 2.96 -9.12
CA ASN A 163 -6.62 2.07 -10.21
C ASN A 163 -6.30 0.64 -9.77
N LEU A 164 -6.24 0.39 -8.47
CA LEU A 164 -5.97 -0.93 -7.91
C LEU A 164 -7.24 -1.73 -7.61
N SER A 165 -8.39 -1.09 -7.60
CA SER A 165 -9.68 -1.74 -7.34
C SER A 165 -10.06 -2.80 -8.39
N LEU A 166 -9.42 -2.78 -9.54
CA LEU A 166 -9.62 -3.74 -10.63
C LEU A 166 -8.69 -4.95 -10.56
N ILE A 167 -7.77 -4.97 -9.60
CA ILE A 167 -6.83 -6.07 -9.44
C ILE A 167 -7.25 -6.86 -8.21
N HIS A 168 -7.81 -8.02 -8.46
CA HIS A 168 -8.09 -8.98 -7.40
C HIS A 168 -6.75 -9.59 -6.94
N ILE A 169 -6.36 -9.22 -5.74
CA ILE A 169 -5.21 -9.81 -5.04
C ILE A 169 -5.65 -11.09 -4.35
#